data_1cb240d546d58b2fad3420d25ca709a1
#
_entry.id   1cb240d546d58b2fad3420d25ca709a1
#
_cell.length_a   1.000
_cell.length_b   1.000
_cell.length_c   1.000
_cell.angle_alpha   90.00
_cell.angle_beta   90.00
_cell.angle_gamma   90.00
#
_symmetry.space_group_name_H-M   'P 1'
#
loop_
_entity.id
_entity.type
_entity.pdbx_description
1 polymer ?
#
loop_
_entity_poly.entity_id
_entity_poly.type
_entity_poly.pdbx_seq_one_letter_code
_entity_poly.pdbx_strand_id
1 'polypeptide(L)'
;MTSETLFNEEQGYGYDLQPAWDGKSNQPFFFSVNVPDGNYKVTVTLGSKDSAGNTTVRAESRRLFIENLPTKKGETLVESFAVNKRNMYINGKQKVKIKPREKNKLNWDEKLTLEFNGDAPRITSLVIEREDKVPTIFLCGNSTVVDYDNEPWAAWGQMFPRWFTDGIAIANYAESGESANTFIGAGRLKKALTQMKKGDYLFMEFGHNDQKQKGPGKGAFYSFMYNLKIYIDEARARGAYPVLVTPTQRRRFDKNGKIMNTHLD
;
A
#
# COMPACT_ATOMS: atom_id res chain seq x y z
N MET A 1 -12.44 14.88 18.45
CA MET A 1 -13.50 14.62 17.45
C MET A 1 -14.68 14.01 18.17
N THR A 2 -15.87 14.40 17.82
CA THR A 2 -17.10 13.78 18.33
C THR A 2 -17.64 12.81 17.28
N SER A 3 -18.58 11.92 17.68
CA SER A 3 -19.26 11.00 16.74
C SER A 3 -20.03 11.73 15.62
N GLU A 4 -20.16 13.03 15.70
CA GLU A 4 -20.81 13.88 14.69
C GLU A 4 -19.86 14.41 13.62
N THR A 5 -18.54 14.19 13.75
CA THR A 5 -17.55 14.64 12.80
C THR A 5 -17.47 13.67 11.60
N LEU A 6 -18.52 13.62 10.79
CA LEU A 6 -18.55 12.85 9.55
C LEU A 6 -17.75 13.58 8.45
N PHE A 7 -17.09 12.78 7.59
CA PHE A 7 -16.38 13.33 6.44
C PHE A 7 -17.37 14.03 5.50
N ASN A 8 -16.98 15.23 5.07
CA ASN A 8 -17.58 15.94 3.95
C ASN A 8 -16.51 16.74 3.20
N GLU A 9 -16.76 17.05 1.95
CA GLU A 9 -15.77 17.69 1.07
C GLU A 9 -15.38 19.11 1.52
N GLU A 10 -16.28 19.85 2.14
CA GLU A 10 -16.03 21.21 2.62
C GLU A 10 -15.08 21.20 3.83
N GLN A 11 -15.32 20.31 4.79
CA GLN A 11 -14.49 20.13 5.97
C GLN A 11 -13.17 19.41 5.64
N GLY A 12 -13.21 18.48 4.67
CA GLY A 12 -12.07 17.74 4.20
C GLY A 12 -11.54 16.66 5.14
N TYR A 13 -12.21 16.31 6.24
CA TYR A 13 -11.83 15.23 7.16
C TYR A 13 -13.03 14.71 7.94
N GLY A 14 -12.91 13.53 8.51
CA GLY A 14 -13.93 12.97 9.40
C GLY A 14 -14.04 11.44 9.34
N TYR A 15 -14.99 10.90 10.11
CA TYR A 15 -15.37 9.49 10.01
C TYR A 15 -16.01 9.23 8.64
N ASP A 16 -15.59 8.14 7.99
CA ASP A 16 -15.94 7.82 6.61
C ASP A 16 -16.22 6.33 6.44
N LEU A 17 -16.91 5.92 5.36
CA LEU A 17 -17.16 4.53 4.92
C LEU A 17 -18.03 3.68 5.87
N GLN A 18 -18.03 3.95 7.16
CA GLN A 18 -18.78 3.28 8.22
C GLN A 18 -19.37 4.35 9.15
N PRO A 19 -20.36 3.99 9.99
CA PRO A 19 -20.82 4.91 11.02
C PRO A 19 -19.68 5.44 11.88
N ALA A 20 -19.81 6.67 12.34
CA ALA A 20 -18.85 7.27 13.25
C ALA A 20 -18.69 6.43 14.51
N TRP A 21 -17.43 6.28 14.95
CA TRP A 21 -17.15 5.55 16.19
C TRP A 21 -17.59 6.34 17.42
N ASP A 22 -18.30 5.67 18.32
CA ASP A 22 -18.86 6.24 19.55
C ASP A 22 -17.88 6.27 20.75
N GLY A 23 -16.63 5.86 20.54
CA GLY A 23 -15.61 5.75 21.58
C GLY A 23 -15.65 4.46 22.40
N LYS A 24 -16.63 3.57 22.18
CA LYS A 24 -16.88 2.35 22.99
C LYS A 24 -17.12 1.10 22.15
N SER A 25 -17.71 1.24 20.97
CA SER A 25 -17.99 0.12 20.07
C SER A 25 -16.72 -0.67 19.74
N ASN A 26 -16.87 -1.98 19.55
CA ASN A 26 -15.83 -2.87 19.05
C ASN A 26 -15.89 -3.03 17.52
N GLN A 27 -16.77 -2.31 16.85
CA GLN A 27 -16.84 -2.33 15.40
C GLN A 27 -15.67 -1.57 14.78
N PRO A 28 -15.18 -2.00 13.62
CA PRO A 28 -14.20 -1.23 12.84
C PRO A 28 -14.76 0.16 12.48
N PHE A 29 -13.87 1.13 12.39
CA PHE A 29 -14.23 2.46 11.91
C PHE A 29 -13.11 3.04 11.04
N PHE A 30 -13.49 4.01 10.22
CA PHE A 30 -12.59 4.65 9.28
C PHE A 30 -12.55 6.16 9.52
N PHE A 31 -11.38 6.72 9.30
CA PHE A 31 -11.18 8.16 9.33
C PHE A 31 -10.44 8.59 8.06
N SER A 32 -11.00 9.54 7.34
CA SER A 32 -10.44 10.07 6.10
C SER A 32 -10.08 11.54 6.23
N VAL A 33 -9.05 11.95 5.49
CA VAL A 33 -8.65 13.35 5.35
C VAL A 33 -8.22 13.63 3.91
N ASN A 34 -8.72 14.74 3.33
CA ASN A 34 -8.28 15.23 2.04
C ASN A 34 -6.88 15.83 2.16
N VAL A 35 -5.93 15.21 1.49
CA VAL A 35 -4.53 15.67 1.49
C VAL A 35 -3.89 15.47 0.12
N PRO A 36 -2.94 16.32 -0.30
CA PRO A 36 -2.17 16.13 -1.53
C PRO A 36 -1.42 14.80 -1.57
N ASP A 37 -0.99 14.37 -2.75
CA ASP A 37 -0.08 13.24 -2.89
C ASP A 37 1.23 13.48 -2.13
N GLY A 38 1.74 12.43 -1.47
CA GLY A 38 3.00 12.48 -0.74
C GLY A 38 3.04 11.54 0.46
N ASN A 39 4.04 11.72 1.30
CA ASN A 39 4.21 10.95 2.53
C ASN A 39 3.65 11.73 3.73
N TYR A 40 3.05 11.00 4.64
CA TYR A 40 2.47 11.53 5.88
C TYR A 40 2.93 10.70 7.07
N LYS A 41 3.46 11.37 8.08
CA LYS A 41 3.64 10.77 9.40
C LYS A 41 2.28 10.73 10.09
N VAL A 42 1.89 9.55 10.50
CA VAL A 42 0.69 9.28 11.29
C VAL A 42 1.13 8.89 12.68
N THR A 43 0.72 9.65 13.69
CA THR A 43 0.92 9.33 15.10
C THR A 43 -0.43 9.02 15.73
N VAL A 44 -0.56 7.82 16.30
CA VAL A 44 -1.77 7.37 16.97
C VAL A 44 -1.48 7.12 18.44
N THR A 45 -2.38 7.56 19.33
CA THR A 45 -2.39 7.15 20.72
C THR A 45 -3.50 6.12 20.89
N LEU A 46 -3.12 4.86 21.05
CA LEU A 46 -4.02 3.71 21.20
C LEU A 46 -4.27 3.42 22.67
N GLY A 47 -5.49 2.99 23.00
CA GLY A 47 -5.90 2.68 24.35
C GLY A 47 -7.07 3.53 24.84
N SER A 48 -7.58 3.23 26.05
CA SER A 48 -8.72 3.90 26.67
C SER A 48 -8.57 3.92 28.19
N LYS A 49 -9.06 5.01 28.80
CA LYS A 49 -9.14 5.12 30.27
C LYS A 49 -10.16 4.12 30.86
N ASP A 50 -11.17 3.76 30.09
CA ASP A 50 -12.37 3.09 30.57
C ASP A 50 -12.40 1.58 30.30
N SER A 51 -11.65 1.10 29.29
CA SER A 51 -11.64 -0.30 28.86
C SER A 51 -10.28 -0.74 28.33
N ALA A 52 -10.03 -2.03 28.36
CA ALA A 52 -8.95 -2.64 27.60
C ALA A 52 -9.22 -2.55 26.09
N GLY A 53 -8.19 -2.57 25.29
CA GLY A 53 -8.24 -2.53 23.84
C GLY A 53 -7.38 -3.60 23.19
N ASN A 54 -7.66 -3.88 21.93
CA ASN A 54 -6.80 -4.60 20.99
C ASN A 54 -7.02 -4.00 19.60
N THR A 55 -6.05 -3.22 19.14
CA THR A 55 -6.22 -2.37 17.97
C THR A 55 -5.28 -2.77 16.84
N THR A 56 -5.84 -2.94 15.66
CA THR A 56 -5.13 -3.05 14.38
C THR A 56 -5.33 -1.75 13.61
N VAL A 57 -4.26 -1.20 13.04
CA VAL A 57 -4.33 0.01 12.21
C VAL A 57 -3.87 -0.31 10.80
N ARG A 58 -4.72 0.02 9.84
CA ARG A 58 -4.46 -0.07 8.41
C ARG A 58 -4.65 1.30 7.77
N ALA A 59 -4.09 1.49 6.58
CA ALA A 59 -4.34 2.68 5.77
C ALA A 59 -4.65 2.30 4.33
N GLU A 60 -5.40 3.15 3.64
CA GLU A 60 -5.76 2.98 2.24
C GLU A 60 -6.46 1.62 2.00
N SER A 61 -6.17 0.92 0.92
CA SER A 61 -6.70 -0.43 0.67
C SER A 61 -6.03 -1.47 1.59
N ARG A 62 -6.27 -1.36 2.89
CA ARG A 62 -5.89 -2.33 3.93
C ARG A 62 -4.37 -2.56 4.08
N ARG A 63 -3.52 -1.59 3.77
CA ARG A 63 -2.08 -1.66 4.10
C ARG A 63 -1.90 -1.72 5.62
N LEU A 64 -1.20 -2.75 6.11
CA LEU A 64 -1.07 -3.04 7.53
C LEU A 64 0.10 -2.26 8.14
N PHE A 65 -0.16 -1.49 9.20
CA PHE A 65 0.84 -0.75 9.95
C PHE A 65 1.00 -1.25 11.38
N ILE A 66 -0.11 -1.45 12.07
CA ILE A 66 -0.12 -1.98 13.45
C ILE A 66 -1.05 -3.20 13.47
N GLU A 67 -0.59 -4.29 14.06
CA GLU A 67 -1.36 -5.53 14.13
C GLU A 67 -1.59 -5.94 15.56
N ASN A 68 -2.88 -6.05 15.97
CA ASN A 68 -3.32 -6.62 17.24
C ASN A 68 -2.55 -6.06 18.45
N LEU A 69 -2.43 -4.72 18.56
CA LEU A 69 -1.76 -4.07 19.67
C LEU A 69 -2.66 -4.07 20.93
N PRO A 70 -2.34 -4.86 21.97
CA PRO A 70 -3.15 -4.89 23.18
C PRO A 70 -2.85 -3.70 24.09
N THR A 71 -3.89 -3.16 24.74
CA THR A 71 -3.75 -2.15 25.80
C THR A 71 -4.63 -2.55 26.99
N LYS A 72 -4.14 -2.33 28.21
CA LYS A 72 -4.93 -2.52 29.42
C LYS A 72 -5.87 -1.34 29.64
N LYS A 73 -6.90 -1.52 30.47
CA LYS A 73 -7.70 -0.38 30.95
C LYS A 73 -6.80 0.66 31.61
N GLY A 74 -6.93 1.92 31.19
CA GLY A 74 -6.13 3.04 31.70
C GLY A 74 -4.75 3.20 31.05
N GLU A 75 -4.35 2.26 30.20
CA GLU A 75 -3.09 2.30 29.46
C GLU A 75 -3.28 2.98 28.10
N THR A 76 -2.28 3.75 27.67
CA THR A 76 -2.18 4.29 26.31
C THR A 76 -0.79 4.08 25.76
N LEU A 77 -0.70 3.70 24.49
CA LEU A 77 0.55 3.51 23.75
C LEU A 77 0.57 4.47 22.57
N VAL A 78 1.71 5.10 22.33
CA VAL A 78 1.91 6.01 21.19
C VAL A 78 2.72 5.29 20.13
N GLU A 79 2.16 5.19 18.93
CA GLU A 79 2.80 4.57 17.78
C GLU A 79 2.86 5.57 16.64
N SER A 80 3.91 5.51 15.82
CA SER A 80 4.08 6.34 14.64
C SER A 80 4.53 5.53 13.43
N PHE A 81 3.96 5.85 12.27
CA PHE A 81 4.31 5.22 11.00
C PHE A 81 4.16 6.23 9.84
N ALA A 82 4.81 5.94 8.71
CA ALA A 82 4.72 6.79 7.53
C ALA A 82 3.83 6.15 6.45
N VAL A 83 2.83 6.88 5.99
CA VAL A 83 1.91 6.46 4.92
C VAL A 83 2.19 7.25 3.65
N ASN A 84 2.31 6.56 2.50
CA ASN A 84 2.27 7.21 1.20
C ASN A 84 0.83 7.24 0.67
N LYS A 85 0.33 8.45 0.41
CA LYS A 85 -0.95 8.72 -0.25
C LYS A 85 -0.70 9.14 -1.69
N ARG A 86 -1.54 8.66 -2.60
CA ARG A 86 -1.53 9.05 -4.01
C ARG A 86 -2.93 9.02 -4.61
N ASN A 87 -3.09 9.75 -5.71
CA ASN A 87 -4.25 9.65 -6.59
C ASN A 87 -3.85 9.11 -7.98
N MET A 88 -4.81 9.00 -8.89
CA MET A 88 -4.56 8.45 -10.22
C MET A 88 -3.86 9.42 -11.19
N TYR A 89 -3.75 10.71 -10.88
CA TYR A 89 -3.21 11.71 -11.79
C TYR A 89 -1.68 11.66 -11.83
N ILE A 90 -1.09 11.49 -13.02
CA ILE A 90 0.37 11.58 -13.25
C ILE A 90 0.75 13.06 -13.34
N ASN A 91 -0.08 13.84 -14.03
CA ASN A 91 -0.02 15.29 -14.12
C ASN A 91 -1.45 15.79 -14.41
N GLY A 92 -1.64 17.09 -14.61
CA GLY A 92 -2.97 17.67 -14.84
C GLY A 92 -3.78 17.09 -16.00
N LYS A 93 -3.18 16.30 -16.90
CA LYS A 93 -3.84 15.73 -18.10
C LYS A 93 -3.78 14.20 -18.17
N GLN A 94 -2.69 13.60 -17.67
CA GLN A 94 -2.45 12.16 -17.78
C GLN A 94 -2.85 11.45 -16.49
N LYS A 95 -3.46 10.27 -16.65
CA LYS A 95 -3.87 9.42 -15.53
C LYS A 95 -3.29 8.02 -15.70
N VAL A 96 -3.09 7.33 -14.59
CA VAL A 96 -2.86 5.89 -14.57
C VAL A 96 -4.09 5.20 -15.16
N LYS A 97 -3.88 4.21 -16.03
CA LYS A 97 -4.95 3.35 -16.53
C LYS A 97 -5.29 2.31 -15.46
N ILE A 98 -6.18 2.67 -14.55
CA ILE A 98 -6.68 1.75 -13.53
C ILE A 98 -7.68 0.77 -14.13
N LYS A 99 -7.71 -0.45 -13.60
CA LYS A 99 -8.65 -1.49 -14.01
C LYS A 99 -10.04 -1.22 -13.42
N PRO A 100 -11.14 -1.73 -14.00
CA PRO A 100 -12.49 -1.52 -13.47
C PRO A 100 -12.63 -1.85 -11.97
N ARG A 101 -11.96 -2.91 -11.50
CA ARG A 101 -11.96 -3.33 -10.09
C ARG A 101 -11.20 -2.39 -9.14
N GLU A 102 -10.38 -1.48 -9.67
CA GLU A 102 -9.63 -0.52 -8.85
C GLU A 102 -10.38 0.79 -8.61
N LYS A 103 -11.50 1.02 -9.31
CA LYS A 103 -12.23 2.29 -9.25
C LYS A 103 -12.70 2.68 -7.85
N ASN A 104 -12.97 1.68 -7.03
CA ASN A 104 -13.45 1.86 -5.65
C ASN A 104 -12.36 1.60 -4.60
N LYS A 105 -11.11 1.37 -5.03
CA LYS A 105 -9.99 1.22 -4.10
C LYS A 105 -9.54 2.57 -3.57
N LEU A 106 -9.33 2.65 -2.28
CA LEU A 106 -8.87 3.85 -1.58
C LEU A 106 -7.48 4.34 -2.03
N ASN A 107 -6.71 3.50 -2.70
CA ASN A 107 -5.36 3.84 -3.19
C ASN A 107 -5.33 4.91 -4.29
N TRP A 108 -6.45 5.29 -4.89
CA TRP A 108 -6.49 6.13 -6.07
C TRP A 108 -7.41 7.35 -5.96
N ASP A 109 -7.92 7.62 -4.77
CA ASP A 109 -8.76 8.78 -4.48
C ASP A 109 -7.96 10.01 -3.97
N GLU A 110 -8.63 11.04 -3.51
CA GLU A 110 -8.00 12.26 -3.01
C GLU A 110 -7.79 12.24 -1.49
N LYS A 111 -8.20 11.15 -0.82
CA LYS A 111 -8.16 11.03 0.64
C LYS A 111 -7.01 10.16 1.10
N LEU A 112 -6.50 10.42 2.28
CA LEU A 112 -5.79 9.46 3.11
C LEU A 112 -6.80 8.86 4.08
N THR A 113 -7.06 7.57 3.95
CA THR A 113 -8.02 6.86 4.79
C THR A 113 -7.31 5.90 5.73
N LEU A 114 -7.63 5.98 7.01
CA LEU A 114 -7.17 5.09 8.08
C LEU A 114 -8.30 4.20 8.54
N GLU A 115 -8.03 2.91 8.71
CA GLU A 115 -8.92 1.91 9.30
C GLU A 115 -8.41 1.53 10.69
N PHE A 116 -9.29 1.61 11.68
CA PHE A 116 -9.08 1.11 13.04
C PHE A 116 -9.94 -0.12 13.24
N ASN A 117 -9.31 -1.26 13.48
CA ASN A 117 -9.93 -2.59 13.51
C ASN A 117 -9.34 -3.39 14.69
N GLY A 118 -9.73 -4.67 14.81
CA GLY A 118 -9.32 -5.59 15.88
C GLY A 118 -10.51 -5.95 16.78
N ASP A 119 -10.25 -6.76 17.83
CA ASP A 119 -11.32 -7.24 18.71
C ASP A 119 -11.95 -6.12 19.53
N ALA A 120 -11.17 -5.09 19.86
CA ALA A 120 -11.63 -3.94 20.62
C ALA A 120 -10.79 -2.70 20.27
N PRO A 121 -11.02 -2.05 19.12
CA PRO A 121 -10.24 -0.87 18.72
C PRO A 121 -10.45 0.28 19.70
N ARG A 122 -9.34 0.86 20.17
CA ARG A 122 -9.35 1.99 21.11
C ARG A 122 -8.31 3.01 20.69
N ILE A 123 -8.76 4.22 20.45
CA ILE A 123 -7.91 5.37 20.09
C ILE A 123 -8.30 6.59 20.89
N THR A 124 -7.32 7.34 21.35
CA THR A 124 -7.54 8.61 22.06
C THR A 124 -7.01 9.82 21.29
N SER A 125 -6.05 9.62 20.38
CA SER A 125 -5.50 10.72 19.57
C SER A 125 -5.04 10.22 18.22
N LEU A 126 -5.21 11.06 17.20
CA LEU A 126 -4.71 10.89 15.84
C LEU A 126 -4.10 12.22 15.38
N VAL A 127 -2.84 12.18 14.94
CA VAL A 127 -2.13 13.31 14.35
C VAL A 127 -1.60 12.87 12.99
N ILE A 128 -1.82 13.68 11.97
CA ILE A 128 -1.36 13.44 10.59
C ILE A 128 -0.59 14.67 10.13
N GLU A 129 0.69 14.47 9.79
CA GLU A 129 1.60 15.54 9.41
C GLU A 129 2.29 15.22 8.08
N ARG A 130 2.52 16.23 7.25
CA ARG A 130 3.28 16.05 5.99
C ARG A 130 4.73 15.65 6.30
N GLU A 131 5.24 14.56 5.67
CA GLU A 131 6.60 14.06 5.92
C GLU A 131 7.27 13.57 4.62
N ASP A 132 7.64 14.51 3.77
CA ASP A 132 8.28 14.19 2.48
C ASP A 132 9.79 13.91 2.58
N LYS A 133 10.42 14.11 3.75
CA LYS A 133 11.87 13.93 3.92
C LYS A 133 12.28 12.47 4.03
N VAL A 134 11.42 11.63 4.59
CA VAL A 134 11.71 10.20 4.73
C VAL A 134 11.87 9.53 3.35
N PRO A 135 12.78 8.54 3.22
CA PRO A 135 12.85 7.75 2.00
C PRO A 135 11.55 6.97 1.77
N THR A 136 11.25 6.73 0.51
CA THR A 136 10.09 5.96 0.08
C THR A 136 10.52 4.69 -0.61
N ILE A 137 9.93 3.55 -0.24
CA ILE A 137 10.02 2.30 -0.99
C ILE A 137 8.81 2.20 -1.91
N PHE A 138 9.04 2.36 -3.21
CA PHE A 138 8.03 2.18 -4.25
C PHE A 138 7.97 0.70 -4.63
N LEU A 139 6.81 0.08 -4.47
CA LEU A 139 6.58 -1.31 -4.84
C LEU A 139 5.91 -1.38 -6.21
N CYS A 140 6.59 -1.98 -7.18
CA CYS A 140 6.08 -2.29 -8.50
C CYS A 140 5.94 -3.79 -8.63
N GLY A 141 4.76 -4.28 -9.01
CA GLY A 141 4.52 -5.71 -9.07
C GLY A 141 3.12 -6.09 -9.49
N ASN A 142 2.79 -7.33 -9.23
CA ASN A 142 1.54 -7.96 -9.61
C ASN A 142 0.71 -8.41 -8.39
N SER A 143 -0.08 -9.49 -8.54
CA SER A 143 -0.98 -10.00 -7.49
C SER A 143 -0.28 -10.50 -6.22
N THR A 144 1.01 -10.74 -6.25
CA THR A 144 1.78 -11.14 -5.06
C THR A 144 2.25 -9.94 -4.23
N VAL A 145 2.11 -8.73 -4.76
CA VAL A 145 2.56 -7.47 -4.14
C VAL A 145 1.40 -6.52 -3.82
N VAL A 146 0.28 -6.61 -4.54
CA VAL A 146 -0.84 -5.65 -4.54
C VAL A 146 -1.50 -5.47 -3.16
N ASP A 147 -2.09 -4.29 -2.95
CA ASP A 147 -3.05 -4.06 -1.87
C ASP A 147 -4.42 -4.63 -2.28
N TYR A 148 -4.86 -5.69 -1.62
CA TYR A 148 -6.20 -6.26 -1.78
C TYR A 148 -7.21 -5.54 -0.90
N ASP A 149 -8.37 -5.24 -1.44
CA ASP A 149 -9.49 -4.57 -0.76
C ASP A 149 -10.45 -5.55 -0.05
N ASN A 150 -10.39 -6.85 -0.40
CA ASN A 150 -11.29 -7.87 0.12
C ASN A 150 -10.54 -9.02 0.80
N GLU A 151 -11.04 -9.46 1.95
CA GLU A 151 -10.61 -10.72 2.57
C GLU A 151 -11.14 -11.93 1.79
N PRO A 152 -10.47 -13.08 1.84
CA PRO A 152 -9.23 -13.36 2.61
C PRO A 152 -7.92 -13.02 1.87
N TRP A 153 -8.01 -12.27 0.79
CA TRP A 153 -6.85 -11.98 -0.06
C TRP A 153 -5.89 -10.99 0.60
N ALA A 154 -4.62 -11.32 0.52
CA ALA A 154 -3.52 -10.46 0.95
C ALA A 154 -2.27 -10.75 0.10
N ALA A 155 -1.36 -9.80 0.02
CA ALA A 155 -0.08 -9.96 -0.62
C ALA A 155 1.03 -9.33 0.24
N TRP A 156 2.29 -9.71 -0.01
CA TRP A 156 3.38 -9.28 0.87
C TRP A 156 3.54 -7.74 0.89
N GLY A 157 3.34 -7.07 -0.23
CA GLY A 157 3.46 -5.61 -0.30
C GLY A 157 2.43 -4.89 0.58
N GLN A 158 1.24 -5.47 0.77
CA GLN A 158 0.20 -4.96 1.67
C GLN A 158 0.58 -5.12 3.14
N MET A 159 1.32 -6.18 3.48
CA MET A 159 1.75 -6.48 4.85
C MET A 159 3.11 -5.84 5.19
N PHE A 160 3.86 -5.42 4.20
CA PHE A 160 5.22 -4.93 4.33
C PHE A 160 5.37 -3.69 5.23
N PRO A 161 4.43 -2.70 5.23
CA PRO A 161 4.55 -1.50 6.05
C PRO A 161 4.66 -1.76 7.56
N ARG A 162 4.08 -2.86 8.08
CA ARG A 162 4.12 -3.17 9.52
C ARG A 162 5.54 -3.35 10.10
N TRP A 163 6.53 -3.56 9.25
CA TRP A 163 7.93 -3.77 9.64
C TRP A 163 8.74 -2.48 9.73
N PHE A 164 8.10 -1.34 9.45
CA PHE A 164 8.72 -0.03 9.44
C PHE A 164 7.99 0.92 10.40
N THR A 165 8.75 1.88 10.91
CA THR A 165 8.23 3.00 11.69
C THR A 165 8.03 4.22 10.79
N ASP A 166 7.97 5.41 11.35
CA ASP A 166 7.81 6.67 10.64
C ASP A 166 9.03 7.13 9.82
N GLY A 167 10.15 6.39 9.90
CA GLY A 167 11.38 6.70 9.15
C GLY A 167 11.39 6.25 7.68
N ILE A 168 10.42 5.47 7.21
CA ILE A 168 10.31 4.99 5.83
C ILE A 168 8.85 4.89 5.42
N ALA A 169 8.50 5.44 4.26
CA ALA A 169 7.17 5.29 3.67
C ALA A 169 7.13 4.16 2.63
N ILE A 170 6.02 3.41 2.57
CA ILE A 170 5.79 2.37 1.56
C ILE A 170 4.70 2.82 0.60
N ALA A 171 5.06 2.93 -0.68
CA ALA A 171 4.18 3.32 -1.78
C ALA A 171 3.90 2.12 -2.69
N ASN A 172 2.81 1.39 -2.47
CA ASN A 172 2.49 0.18 -3.21
C ASN A 172 1.68 0.49 -4.47
N TYR A 173 2.33 0.45 -5.64
CA TYR A 173 1.73 0.67 -6.96
C TYR A 173 1.32 -0.61 -7.68
N ALA A 174 1.57 -1.77 -7.07
CA ALA A 174 1.28 -3.07 -7.68
C ALA A 174 -0.20 -3.27 -7.99
N GLU A 175 -0.47 -4.09 -9.00
CA GLU A 175 -1.84 -4.49 -9.34
C GLU A 175 -1.88 -5.91 -9.93
N SER A 176 -2.93 -6.64 -9.56
CA SER A 176 -3.14 -8.01 -10.01
C SER A 176 -3.18 -8.12 -11.53
N GLY A 177 -2.44 -9.11 -12.07
CA GLY A 177 -2.38 -9.38 -13.51
C GLY A 177 -1.40 -8.50 -14.27
N GLU A 178 -0.69 -7.58 -13.63
CA GLU A 178 0.36 -6.81 -14.30
C GLU A 178 1.60 -7.68 -14.56
N SER A 179 2.20 -7.45 -15.73
CA SER A 179 3.56 -7.84 -16.09
C SER A 179 4.43 -6.58 -16.16
N ALA A 180 5.73 -6.71 -16.27
CA ALA A 180 6.63 -5.54 -16.29
C ALA A 180 6.25 -4.53 -17.38
N ASN A 181 5.92 -5.00 -18.60
CA ASN A 181 5.53 -4.12 -19.71
C ASN A 181 4.12 -3.55 -19.57
N THR A 182 3.13 -4.30 -19.05
CA THR A 182 1.77 -3.77 -18.91
C THR A 182 1.69 -2.74 -17.80
N PHE A 183 2.45 -2.89 -16.73
CA PHE A 183 2.59 -1.91 -15.66
C PHE A 183 3.15 -0.56 -16.20
N ILE A 184 4.17 -0.62 -17.07
CA ILE A 184 4.69 0.57 -17.77
C ILE A 184 3.60 1.17 -18.66
N GLY A 185 2.95 0.33 -19.49
CA GLY A 185 1.91 0.76 -20.43
C GLY A 185 0.65 1.34 -19.77
N ALA A 186 0.36 0.94 -18.54
CA ALA A 186 -0.70 1.53 -17.72
C ALA A 186 -0.31 2.87 -17.07
N GLY A 187 0.95 3.30 -17.20
CA GLY A 187 1.46 4.55 -16.63
C GLY A 187 1.76 4.48 -15.14
N ARG A 188 1.73 3.28 -14.53
CA ARG A 188 1.98 3.10 -13.09
C ARG A 188 3.42 3.44 -12.70
N LEU A 189 4.40 2.96 -13.48
CA LEU A 189 5.78 3.36 -13.31
C LEU A 189 5.93 4.88 -13.42
N LYS A 190 5.37 5.48 -14.47
CA LYS A 190 5.43 6.92 -14.67
C LYS A 190 4.86 7.69 -13.48
N LYS A 191 3.74 7.23 -12.89
CA LYS A 191 3.17 7.83 -11.68
C LYS A 191 4.11 7.71 -10.49
N ALA A 192 4.67 6.53 -10.22
CA ALA A 192 5.65 6.33 -9.14
C ALA A 192 6.85 7.28 -9.29
N LEU A 193 7.37 7.41 -10.51
CA LEU A 193 8.49 8.27 -10.83
C LEU A 193 8.22 9.78 -10.63
N THR A 194 6.95 10.22 -10.59
CA THR A 194 6.63 11.63 -10.28
C THR A 194 6.85 11.99 -8.81
N GLN A 195 6.83 11.01 -7.92
CA GLN A 195 7.04 11.20 -6.48
C GLN A 195 8.44 10.78 -6.02
N MET A 196 9.17 10.07 -6.88
CA MET A 196 10.48 9.50 -6.54
C MET A 196 11.56 10.57 -6.47
N LYS A 197 12.36 10.53 -5.41
CA LYS A 197 13.51 11.41 -5.17
C LYS A 197 14.79 10.63 -4.88
N LYS A 198 15.91 11.33 -4.84
CA LYS A 198 17.21 10.75 -4.45
C LYS A 198 17.14 10.11 -3.06
N GLY A 199 17.66 8.89 -2.96
CA GLY A 199 17.65 8.11 -1.72
C GLY A 199 16.46 7.18 -1.55
N ASP A 200 15.46 7.26 -2.44
CA ASP A 200 14.32 6.34 -2.45
C ASP A 200 14.71 4.96 -3.01
N TYR A 201 13.82 3.99 -2.89
CA TYR A 201 13.99 2.63 -3.39
C TYR A 201 12.87 2.26 -4.36
N LEU A 202 13.21 1.55 -5.43
CA LEU A 202 12.25 0.95 -6.36
C LEU A 202 12.35 -0.57 -6.31
N PHE A 203 11.40 -1.20 -5.64
CA PHE A 203 11.29 -2.67 -5.58
C PHE A 203 10.43 -3.16 -6.74
N MET A 204 10.91 -4.17 -7.46
CA MET A 204 10.26 -4.72 -8.65
C MET A 204 10.11 -6.23 -8.51
N GLU A 205 8.86 -6.73 -8.37
CA GLU A 205 8.54 -8.16 -8.42
C GLU A 205 7.61 -8.43 -9.60
N PHE A 206 8.17 -8.92 -10.68
CA PHE A 206 7.46 -9.36 -11.87
C PHE A 206 7.88 -10.79 -12.25
N GLY A 207 7.30 -11.35 -13.32
CA GLY A 207 7.60 -12.70 -13.79
C GLY A 207 6.34 -13.56 -13.95
N HIS A 208 5.46 -13.64 -12.92
CA HIS A 208 4.26 -14.47 -12.95
C HIS A 208 3.34 -14.26 -14.16
N ASN A 209 3.24 -13.03 -14.66
CA ASN A 209 2.42 -12.70 -15.82
C ASN A 209 3.26 -12.53 -17.09
N ASP A 210 4.51 -12.15 -16.94
CA ASP A 210 5.46 -12.01 -18.04
C ASP A 210 5.69 -13.33 -18.76
N GLN A 211 5.88 -14.43 -18.02
CA GLN A 211 6.03 -15.79 -18.58
C GLN A 211 4.84 -16.29 -19.38
N LYS A 212 3.65 -15.69 -19.23
CA LYS A 212 2.46 -16.03 -20.02
C LYS A 212 2.48 -15.42 -21.41
N GLN A 213 3.34 -14.43 -21.65
CA GLN A 213 3.47 -13.77 -22.94
C GLN A 213 4.25 -14.67 -23.89
N LYS A 214 3.67 -14.94 -25.07
CA LYS A 214 4.23 -15.81 -26.09
C LYS A 214 4.46 -15.06 -27.40
N GLY A 215 5.34 -15.59 -28.22
CA GLY A 215 5.65 -15.07 -29.55
C GLY A 215 7.02 -14.40 -29.67
N PRO A 216 7.38 -13.92 -30.87
CA PRO A 216 8.67 -13.30 -31.12
C PRO A 216 8.95 -12.11 -30.19
N GLY A 217 10.17 -12.01 -29.68
CA GLY A 217 10.59 -10.95 -28.78
C GLY A 217 10.01 -11.02 -27.36
N LYS A 218 9.34 -12.12 -26.98
CA LYS A 218 8.86 -12.38 -25.62
C LYS A 218 9.81 -13.31 -24.87
N GLY A 219 9.64 -13.37 -23.54
CA GLY A 219 10.43 -14.25 -22.69
C GLY A 219 11.49 -13.53 -21.87
N ALA A 220 12.20 -14.32 -21.04
CA ALA A 220 13.11 -13.84 -20.01
C ALA A 220 14.23 -12.97 -20.55
N PHE A 221 14.89 -13.40 -21.63
CA PHE A 221 16.05 -12.76 -22.24
C PHE A 221 15.71 -11.65 -23.25
N TYR A 222 14.45 -11.38 -23.49
CA TYR A 222 13.97 -10.36 -24.42
C TYR A 222 13.12 -9.30 -23.71
N SER A 223 11.81 -9.36 -23.88
CA SER A 223 10.90 -8.32 -23.37
C SER A 223 10.96 -8.18 -21.85
N PHE A 224 11.13 -9.25 -21.09
CA PHE A 224 11.17 -9.17 -19.63
C PHE A 224 12.43 -8.42 -19.17
N MET A 225 13.61 -8.88 -19.59
CA MET A 225 14.88 -8.21 -19.26
C MET A 225 14.93 -6.76 -19.75
N TYR A 226 14.44 -6.51 -20.97
CA TYR A 226 14.35 -5.16 -21.53
C TYR A 226 13.49 -4.22 -20.65
N ASN A 227 12.31 -4.68 -20.23
CA ASN A 227 11.43 -3.88 -19.38
C ASN A 227 12.03 -3.67 -17.97
N LEU A 228 12.63 -4.69 -17.35
CA LEU A 228 13.32 -4.52 -16.07
C LEU A 228 14.44 -3.48 -16.15
N LYS A 229 15.17 -3.46 -17.27
CA LYS A 229 16.20 -2.44 -17.51
C LYS A 229 15.62 -1.02 -17.49
N ILE A 230 14.41 -0.80 -18.03
CA ILE A 230 13.74 0.52 -17.98
C ILE A 230 13.52 0.94 -16.52
N TYR A 231 13.01 0.06 -15.66
CA TYR A 231 12.83 0.38 -14.23
C TYR A 231 14.14 0.75 -13.54
N ILE A 232 15.20 -0.02 -13.82
CA ILE A 232 16.53 0.19 -13.23
C ILE A 232 17.08 1.54 -13.65
N ASP A 233 17.06 1.84 -14.95
CA ASP A 233 17.60 3.08 -15.49
C ASP A 233 16.82 4.30 -14.98
N GLU A 234 15.49 4.23 -14.94
CA GLU A 234 14.63 5.30 -14.44
C GLU A 234 14.83 5.58 -12.95
N ALA A 235 15.01 4.54 -12.12
CA ALA A 235 15.33 4.69 -10.71
C ALA A 235 16.69 5.36 -10.53
N ARG A 236 17.73 4.85 -11.20
CA ARG A 236 19.09 5.38 -11.13
C ARG A 236 19.19 6.83 -11.63
N ALA A 237 18.47 7.18 -12.69
CA ALA A 237 18.42 8.55 -13.21
C ALA A 237 17.89 9.57 -12.17
N ARG A 238 17.11 9.10 -11.16
CA ARG A 238 16.60 9.90 -10.04
C ARG A 238 17.44 9.80 -8.77
N GLY A 239 18.54 9.06 -8.82
CA GLY A 239 19.38 8.79 -7.64
C GLY A 239 18.70 7.85 -6.63
N ALA A 240 17.74 7.06 -7.09
CA ALA A 240 17.07 6.03 -6.30
C ALA A 240 17.73 4.66 -6.50
N TYR A 241 17.47 3.74 -5.58
CA TYR A 241 18.05 2.40 -5.55
C TYR A 241 17.08 1.36 -6.12
N PRO A 242 17.36 0.78 -7.32
CA PRO A 242 16.55 -0.31 -7.84
C PRO A 242 16.85 -1.61 -7.11
N VAL A 243 15.78 -2.34 -6.71
CA VAL A 243 15.84 -3.64 -6.05
C VAL A 243 14.98 -4.63 -6.82
N LEU A 244 15.62 -5.66 -7.37
CA LEU A 244 14.94 -6.78 -8.04
C LEU A 244 14.52 -7.80 -6.99
N VAL A 245 13.23 -8.09 -6.94
CA VAL A 245 12.65 -9.11 -6.07
C VAL A 245 12.27 -10.32 -6.92
N THR A 246 12.75 -11.49 -6.55
CA THR A 246 12.42 -12.72 -7.25
C THR A 246 10.94 -13.07 -7.09
N PRO A 247 10.26 -13.57 -8.15
CA PRO A 247 8.85 -13.95 -8.02
C PRO A 247 8.68 -15.10 -7.03
N THR A 248 7.65 -15.00 -6.19
CA THR A 248 7.29 -16.01 -5.21
C THR A 248 6.95 -17.32 -5.91
N GLN A 249 7.51 -18.44 -5.43
CA GLN A 249 7.20 -19.76 -5.95
C GLN A 249 5.70 -20.09 -5.79
N ARG A 250 5.11 -20.65 -6.83
CA ARG A 250 3.74 -21.16 -6.77
C ARG A 250 3.69 -22.41 -5.93
N ARG A 251 2.72 -22.51 -5.03
CA ARG A 251 2.50 -23.70 -4.20
C ARG A 251 1.93 -24.85 -5.03
N ARG A 252 2.72 -25.35 -6.01
CA ARG A 252 2.40 -26.52 -6.82
C ARG A 252 3.35 -27.65 -6.48
N PHE A 253 2.78 -28.80 -6.21
CA PHE A 253 3.51 -30.03 -5.88
C PHE A 253 3.20 -31.10 -6.93
N ASP A 254 4.18 -31.95 -7.22
CA ASP A 254 3.98 -33.16 -8.00
C ASP A 254 3.33 -34.27 -7.15
N LYS A 255 3.09 -35.42 -7.75
CA LYS A 255 2.49 -36.59 -7.09
C LYS A 255 3.31 -37.16 -5.91
N ASN A 256 4.58 -36.78 -5.81
CA ASN A 256 5.50 -37.20 -4.74
C ASN A 256 5.65 -36.11 -3.66
N GLY A 257 4.86 -35.02 -3.71
CA GLY A 257 4.94 -33.92 -2.77
C GLY A 257 6.13 -32.97 -2.98
N LYS A 258 6.86 -33.08 -4.11
CA LYS A 258 7.97 -32.21 -4.46
C LYS A 258 7.45 -30.93 -5.13
N ILE A 259 7.98 -29.77 -4.72
CA ILE A 259 7.66 -28.48 -5.37
C ILE A 259 8.04 -28.55 -6.86
N MET A 260 7.08 -28.18 -7.70
CA MET A 260 7.31 -28.08 -9.14
C MET A 260 7.91 -26.69 -9.46
N ASN A 261 8.99 -26.67 -10.24
CA ASN A 261 9.48 -25.41 -10.78
C ASN A 261 8.50 -24.87 -11.84
N THR A 262 7.81 -23.79 -11.53
CA THR A 262 6.80 -23.17 -12.39
C THR A 262 7.23 -21.79 -12.94
N HIS A 263 8.48 -21.43 -12.73
CA HIS A 263 9.12 -20.20 -13.22
C HIS A 263 10.36 -20.57 -14.05
N LEU A 264 10.16 -21.48 -15.01
CA LEU A 264 11.18 -21.78 -16.00
C LEU A 264 11.08 -20.74 -17.12
N ASP A 265 12.19 -20.09 -17.40
CA ASP A 265 12.54 -19.25 -18.55
C ASP A 265 11.91 -17.85 -18.55
#